data_d6ca6919150e2156203944da0fd0a147
#
_entry.id   d6ca6919150e2156203944da0fd0a147
#
_cell.length_a   1.000
_cell.length_b   1.000
_cell.length_c   1.000
_cell.angle_alpha   90.00
_cell.angle_beta   90.00
_cell.angle_gamma   90.00
#
_symmetry.space_group_name_H-M   'P 1'
#
loop_
_entity.id
_entity.type
_entity.pdbx_description
1 polymer ?
#
loop_
_entity_poly.entity_id
_entity_poly.type
_entity_poly.pdbx_seq_one_letter_code
_entity_poly.pdbx_strand_id
1 'polypeptide(L)'
;MKTLLLAASAFVVVVSPVLAQSTAEKTGVNSVLGVAPKTQDFVTEAANSDMLEIASSKLVATKSDTKDKAFADQMVIDHTKTSSELKALVDAGKVTATLPAGMDKAHQEKLDKLNKLDGKDFVKEYESMQVSAHKDAVSLFERYGKSGENAALKDWAGKTLPHLQQHLKMAQDLAK
;
A
#
# COMPACT_ATOMS: atom_id res chain seq x y z
N MET A 1 4.63 -45.72 48.44
CA MET A 1 5.47 -45.00 47.48
C MET A 1 4.53 -44.46 46.43
N LYS A 2 4.31 -43.12 46.40
CA LYS A 2 3.42 -42.44 45.41
C LYS A 2 4.33 -41.83 44.36
N THR A 3 4.27 -42.35 43.14
CA THR A 3 5.03 -41.85 41.98
C THR A 3 4.30 -40.64 41.40
N LEU A 4 4.96 -39.46 41.45
CA LEU A 4 4.44 -38.21 40.88
C LEU A 4 4.89 -38.16 39.41
N LEU A 5 3.97 -38.28 38.48
CA LEU A 5 4.24 -38.05 37.04
C LEU A 5 4.21 -36.52 36.77
N LEU A 6 5.34 -35.94 36.47
CA LEU A 6 5.45 -34.59 35.94
C LEU A 6 5.11 -34.63 34.42
N ALA A 7 3.98 -34.04 34.05
CA ALA A 7 3.67 -33.80 32.64
C ALA A 7 4.38 -32.50 32.21
N ALA A 8 5.40 -32.62 31.36
CA ALA A 8 6.05 -31.47 30.72
C ALA A 8 5.21 -31.03 29.52
N SER A 9 4.47 -29.92 29.66
CA SER A 9 3.79 -29.27 28.54
C SER A 9 4.80 -28.52 27.70
N ALA A 10 5.12 -29.06 26.50
CA ALA A 10 5.91 -28.36 25.51
C ALA A 10 5.05 -27.24 24.86
N PHE A 11 5.38 -26.01 25.17
CA PHE A 11 4.80 -24.84 24.48
C PHE A 11 5.45 -24.72 23.08
N VAL A 12 4.74 -25.12 22.04
CA VAL A 12 5.15 -24.89 20.66
C VAL A 12 4.84 -23.42 20.34
N VAL A 13 5.86 -22.57 20.36
CA VAL A 13 5.76 -21.20 19.84
C VAL A 13 5.73 -21.32 18.32
N VAL A 14 4.55 -21.19 17.71
CA VAL A 14 4.40 -21.05 16.28
C VAL A 14 4.84 -19.62 15.93
N VAL A 15 6.12 -19.46 15.57
CA VAL A 15 6.62 -18.22 14.97
C VAL A 15 6.12 -18.21 13.53
N SER A 16 5.01 -17.51 13.28
CA SER A 16 4.59 -17.22 11.91
C SER A 16 5.71 -16.40 11.25
N PRO A 17 6.22 -16.81 10.06
CA PRO A 17 7.18 -15.97 9.36
C PRO A 17 6.48 -14.66 8.98
N VAL A 18 6.90 -13.57 9.59
CA VAL A 18 6.62 -12.24 9.07
C VAL A 18 7.34 -12.18 7.74
N LEU A 19 6.59 -12.29 6.63
CA LEU A 19 7.13 -12.15 5.29
C LEU A 19 7.52 -10.67 5.12
N ALA A 20 8.75 -10.35 5.53
CA ALA A 20 9.31 -9.03 5.36
C ALA A 20 9.59 -8.80 3.88
N GLN A 21 9.24 -7.61 3.39
CA GLN A 21 9.59 -7.13 2.06
C GLN A 21 11.10 -7.28 1.81
N SER A 22 11.48 -7.61 0.57
CA SER A 22 12.90 -7.78 0.21
C SER A 22 13.69 -6.49 0.44
N THR A 23 14.94 -6.62 0.83
CA THR A 23 15.82 -5.46 1.06
C THR A 23 15.96 -4.59 -0.19
N ALA A 24 16.01 -5.21 -1.38
CA ALA A 24 16.15 -4.51 -2.65
C ALA A 24 14.93 -3.62 -2.97
N GLU A 25 13.72 -4.05 -2.61
CA GLU A 25 12.52 -3.23 -2.78
C GLU A 25 12.47 -2.11 -1.72
N LYS A 26 12.72 -2.42 -0.46
CA LYS A 26 12.76 -1.43 0.64
C LYS A 26 13.77 -0.30 0.42
N THR A 27 14.91 -0.60 -0.20
CA THR A 27 15.96 0.39 -0.47
C THR A 27 15.74 1.15 -1.80
N GLY A 28 14.70 0.81 -2.57
CA GLY A 28 14.43 1.41 -3.87
C GLY A 28 15.37 0.97 -5.00
N VAL A 29 16.28 0.02 -4.76
CA VAL A 29 17.22 -0.47 -5.79
C VAL A 29 16.48 -1.04 -6.99
N ASN A 30 15.42 -1.83 -6.77
CA ASN A 30 14.60 -2.38 -7.86
C ASN A 30 13.94 -1.27 -8.67
N SER A 31 13.48 -0.19 -8.03
CA SER A 31 12.87 0.95 -8.71
C SER A 31 13.86 1.66 -9.61
N VAL A 32 15.08 1.93 -9.13
CA VAL A 32 16.15 2.58 -9.92
C VAL A 32 16.59 1.73 -11.11
N LEU A 33 16.65 0.41 -10.94
CA LEU A 33 17.05 -0.53 -11.99
C LEU A 33 15.90 -0.95 -12.92
N GLY A 34 14.66 -0.50 -12.68
CA GLY A 34 13.50 -0.91 -13.47
C GLY A 34 13.12 -2.40 -13.30
N VAL A 35 13.58 -3.03 -12.24
CA VAL A 35 13.32 -4.46 -11.96
C VAL A 35 11.96 -4.62 -11.29
N ALA A 36 11.16 -5.58 -11.77
CA ALA A 36 9.90 -5.92 -11.12
C ALA A 36 10.15 -6.48 -9.71
N PRO A 37 9.36 -6.08 -8.70
CA PRO A 37 9.42 -6.69 -7.39
C PRO A 37 8.91 -8.14 -7.44
N LYS A 38 9.22 -8.92 -6.42
CA LYS A 38 8.59 -10.21 -6.18
C LYS A 38 7.10 -10.05 -5.95
N THR A 39 6.31 -11.10 -6.23
CA THR A 39 4.84 -11.07 -6.04
C THR A 39 4.44 -10.65 -4.64
N GLN A 40 5.08 -11.18 -3.60
CA GLN A 40 4.79 -10.79 -2.21
C GLN A 40 5.11 -9.31 -1.93
N ASP A 41 6.24 -8.81 -2.43
CA ASP A 41 6.65 -7.41 -2.24
C ASP A 41 5.66 -6.45 -2.92
N PHE A 42 5.26 -6.77 -4.17
CA PHE A 42 4.26 -6.01 -4.89
C PHE A 42 2.92 -5.95 -4.14
N VAL A 43 2.42 -7.11 -3.68
CA VAL A 43 1.15 -7.20 -2.92
C VAL A 43 1.24 -6.38 -1.62
N THR A 44 2.37 -6.46 -0.93
CA THR A 44 2.58 -5.71 0.31
C THR A 44 2.59 -4.20 0.07
N GLU A 45 3.34 -3.73 -0.93
CA GLU A 45 3.43 -2.30 -1.25
C GLU A 45 2.10 -1.75 -1.79
N ALA A 46 1.46 -2.44 -2.71
CA ALA A 46 0.16 -2.01 -3.24
C ALA A 46 -0.90 -1.89 -2.14
N ALA A 47 -0.95 -2.87 -1.22
CA ALA A 47 -1.89 -2.82 -0.10
C ALA A 47 -1.57 -1.70 0.91
N ASN A 48 -0.29 -1.46 1.23
CA ASN A 48 0.12 -0.35 2.10
C ASN A 48 -0.18 1.01 1.47
N SER A 49 0.10 1.16 0.18
CA SER A 49 -0.23 2.37 -0.59
C SER A 49 -1.73 2.64 -0.55
N ASP A 50 -2.58 1.66 -0.89
CA ASP A 50 -4.04 1.81 -0.85
C ASP A 50 -4.55 2.20 0.55
N MET A 51 -4.03 1.57 1.61
CA MET A 51 -4.41 1.91 2.99
C MET A 51 -4.04 3.34 3.35
N LEU A 52 -2.84 3.82 2.95
CA LEU A 52 -2.42 5.20 3.16
C LEU A 52 -3.31 6.18 2.39
N GLU A 53 -3.59 5.89 1.11
CA GLU A 53 -4.42 6.74 0.25
C GLU A 53 -5.84 6.89 0.81
N ILE A 54 -6.47 5.80 1.21
CA ILE A 54 -7.80 5.80 1.82
C ILE A 54 -7.79 6.58 3.14
N ALA A 55 -6.82 6.33 4.02
CA ALA A 55 -6.78 6.94 5.34
C ALA A 55 -6.47 8.43 5.26
N SER A 56 -5.48 8.85 4.47
CA SER A 56 -5.10 10.24 4.29
C SER A 56 -6.20 11.07 3.62
N SER A 57 -6.85 10.51 2.61
CA SER A 57 -7.95 11.18 1.91
C SER A 57 -9.19 11.35 2.79
N LYS A 58 -9.47 10.42 3.71
CA LYS A 58 -10.53 10.59 4.71
C LYS A 58 -10.26 11.74 5.68
N LEU A 59 -9.00 12.08 5.98
CA LEU A 59 -8.67 13.24 6.83
C LEU A 59 -9.08 14.55 6.17
N VAL A 60 -9.07 14.66 4.84
CA VAL A 60 -9.48 15.87 4.11
C VAL A 60 -10.90 16.25 4.45
N ALA A 61 -11.81 15.30 4.61
CA ALA A 61 -13.21 15.57 4.96
C ALA A 61 -13.39 16.30 6.30
N THR A 62 -12.42 16.17 7.22
CA THR A 62 -12.47 16.76 8.56
C THR A 62 -11.53 17.94 8.74
N LYS A 63 -10.50 18.07 7.90
CA LYS A 63 -9.41 19.04 8.06
C LYS A 63 -9.32 20.08 6.94
N SER A 64 -10.09 19.91 5.86
CA SER A 64 -10.07 20.81 4.72
C SER A 64 -11.47 20.93 4.10
N ASP A 65 -11.87 22.15 3.80
CA ASP A 65 -13.11 22.51 3.09
C ASP A 65 -12.84 23.01 1.66
N THR A 66 -11.72 22.60 1.08
CA THR A 66 -11.13 23.16 -0.13
C THR A 66 -11.35 22.29 -1.39
N LYS A 67 -10.70 22.74 -2.49
CA LYS A 67 -10.55 22.02 -3.77
C LYS A 67 -10.12 20.56 -3.64
N ASP A 68 -9.43 20.19 -2.54
CA ASP A 68 -8.90 18.84 -2.31
C ASP A 68 -9.99 17.82 -2.07
N LYS A 69 -11.18 18.25 -1.62
CA LYS A 69 -12.25 17.33 -1.24
C LYS A 69 -12.69 16.42 -2.40
N ALA A 70 -12.90 16.97 -3.58
CA ALA A 70 -13.32 16.18 -4.74
C ALA A 70 -12.26 15.15 -5.14
N PHE A 71 -10.98 15.53 -5.09
CA PHE A 71 -9.87 14.62 -5.30
C PHE A 71 -9.84 13.53 -4.23
N ALA A 72 -9.93 13.91 -2.96
CA ALA A 72 -9.89 12.97 -1.85
C ALA A 72 -11.06 11.97 -1.87
N ASP A 73 -12.27 12.42 -2.17
CA ASP A 73 -13.43 11.54 -2.31
C ASP A 73 -13.20 10.51 -3.45
N GLN A 74 -12.61 10.93 -4.57
CA GLN A 74 -12.24 10.02 -5.67
C GLN A 74 -11.17 9.01 -5.24
N MET A 75 -10.13 9.45 -4.51
CA MET A 75 -9.08 8.55 -4.01
C MET A 75 -9.65 7.48 -3.08
N VAL A 76 -10.57 7.85 -2.17
CA VAL A 76 -11.23 6.86 -1.30
C VAL A 76 -11.99 5.80 -2.11
N ILE A 77 -12.71 6.21 -3.15
CA ILE A 77 -13.50 5.29 -3.99
C ILE A 77 -12.55 4.34 -4.75
N ASP A 78 -11.58 4.90 -5.45
CA ASP A 78 -10.74 4.13 -6.37
C ASP A 78 -9.78 3.20 -5.62
N HIS A 79 -9.16 3.68 -4.52
CA HIS A 79 -8.25 2.84 -3.73
C HIS A 79 -9.00 1.80 -2.87
N THR A 80 -10.28 2.02 -2.53
CA THR A 80 -11.11 0.96 -1.95
C THR A 80 -11.41 -0.12 -2.98
N LYS A 81 -11.63 0.24 -4.24
CA LYS A 81 -11.85 -0.70 -5.33
C LYS A 81 -10.59 -1.52 -5.60
N THR A 82 -9.41 -0.88 -5.74
CA THR A 82 -8.14 -1.58 -5.97
C THR A 82 -7.79 -2.54 -4.84
N SER A 83 -7.98 -2.14 -3.58
CA SER A 83 -7.85 -3.01 -2.40
C SER A 83 -8.74 -4.25 -2.49
N SER A 84 -10.01 -4.05 -2.88
CA SER A 84 -10.98 -5.15 -3.00
C SER A 84 -10.61 -6.11 -4.14
N GLU A 85 -10.15 -5.59 -5.27
CA GLU A 85 -9.71 -6.39 -6.42
C GLU A 85 -8.45 -7.20 -6.09
N LEU A 86 -7.45 -6.58 -5.44
CA LEU A 86 -6.25 -7.26 -4.98
C LEU A 86 -6.58 -8.39 -4.00
N LYS A 87 -7.45 -8.09 -3.02
CA LYS A 87 -7.94 -9.11 -2.08
C LYS A 87 -8.62 -10.27 -2.79
N ALA A 88 -9.48 -9.99 -3.77
CA ALA A 88 -10.17 -11.02 -4.52
C ALA A 88 -9.21 -11.94 -5.31
N LEU A 89 -8.11 -11.40 -5.85
CA LEU A 89 -7.07 -12.19 -6.51
C LEU A 89 -6.37 -13.15 -5.57
N VAL A 90 -6.09 -12.71 -4.33
CA VAL A 90 -5.46 -13.54 -3.30
C VAL A 90 -6.44 -14.59 -2.77
N ASP A 91 -7.65 -14.18 -2.40
CA ASP A 91 -8.68 -15.10 -1.86
C ASP A 91 -9.08 -16.20 -2.86
N ALA A 92 -9.09 -15.89 -4.15
CA ALA A 92 -9.35 -16.86 -5.21
C ALA A 92 -8.15 -17.80 -5.51
N GLY A 93 -7.04 -17.66 -4.79
CA GLY A 93 -5.82 -18.45 -5.01
C GLY A 93 -5.10 -18.15 -6.34
N LYS A 94 -5.49 -17.09 -7.06
CA LYS A 94 -4.82 -16.66 -8.29
C LYS A 94 -3.46 -16.02 -8.04
N VAL A 95 -3.28 -15.48 -6.84
CA VAL A 95 -2.04 -14.88 -6.37
C VAL A 95 -1.66 -15.53 -5.04
N THR A 96 -0.51 -16.22 -5.02
CA THR A 96 0.04 -16.78 -3.79
C THR A 96 0.84 -15.72 -3.06
N ALA A 97 0.16 -14.98 -2.18
CA ALA A 97 0.74 -13.94 -1.32
C ALA A 97 -0.12 -13.73 -0.08
N THR A 98 0.45 -13.09 0.94
CA THR A 98 -0.25 -12.70 2.16
C THR A 98 -0.48 -11.20 2.14
N LEU A 99 -1.74 -10.78 2.31
CA LEU A 99 -2.07 -9.37 2.50
C LEU A 99 -1.64 -8.91 3.90
N PRO A 100 -1.07 -7.70 4.03
CA PRO A 100 -0.75 -7.14 5.35
C PRO A 100 -2.05 -6.89 6.14
N ALA A 101 -1.99 -7.14 7.45
CA ALA A 101 -3.12 -6.90 8.35
C ALA A 101 -3.36 -5.42 8.67
N GLY A 102 -2.40 -4.55 8.34
CA GLY A 102 -2.44 -3.11 8.54
C GLY A 102 -1.24 -2.45 7.86
N MET A 103 -1.22 -1.11 7.86
CA MET A 103 -0.10 -0.36 7.30
C MET A 103 1.21 -0.72 7.99
N ASP A 104 2.28 -0.75 7.23
CA ASP A 104 3.62 -0.83 7.77
C ASP A 104 4.01 0.47 8.52
N LYS A 105 5.12 0.41 9.23
CA LYS A 105 5.59 1.53 10.05
C LYS A 105 5.83 2.80 9.23
N ALA A 106 6.40 2.68 8.03
CA ALA A 106 6.74 3.83 7.20
C ALA A 106 5.49 4.56 6.68
N HIS A 107 4.47 3.81 6.25
CA HIS A 107 3.19 4.38 5.82
C HIS A 107 2.41 4.95 7.00
N GLN A 108 2.41 4.28 8.16
CA GLN A 108 1.78 4.79 9.38
C GLN A 108 2.43 6.10 9.84
N GLU A 109 3.77 6.22 9.82
CA GLU A 109 4.47 7.45 10.18
C GLU A 109 4.11 8.64 9.26
N LYS A 110 3.93 8.38 7.95
CA LYS A 110 3.43 9.41 7.01
C LYS A 110 2.03 9.88 7.38
N LEU A 111 1.13 8.95 7.67
CA LEU A 111 -0.24 9.27 8.09
C LEU A 111 -0.26 10.02 9.43
N ASP A 112 0.53 9.58 10.39
CA ASP A 112 0.63 10.21 11.72
C ASP A 112 1.19 11.64 11.63
N LYS A 113 2.16 11.87 10.74
CA LYS A 113 2.67 13.22 10.44
C LYS A 113 1.57 14.10 9.89
N LEU A 114 0.86 13.63 8.88
CA LEU A 114 -0.23 14.36 8.24
C LEU A 114 -1.35 14.66 9.25
N ASN A 115 -1.71 13.71 10.09
CA ASN A 115 -2.80 13.87 11.07
C ASN A 115 -2.52 14.92 12.16
N LYS A 116 -1.24 15.26 12.41
CA LYS A 116 -0.83 16.31 13.37
C LYS A 116 -0.95 17.71 12.81
N LEU A 117 -1.17 17.87 11.52
CA LEU A 117 -1.25 19.15 10.82
C LEU A 117 -2.71 19.58 10.65
N ASP A 118 -2.92 20.89 10.54
CA ASP A 118 -4.22 21.50 10.27
C ASP A 118 -4.09 22.66 9.27
N GLY A 119 -5.20 23.10 8.71
CA GLY A 119 -5.28 24.27 7.83
C GLY A 119 -4.33 24.16 6.62
N LYS A 120 -3.58 25.22 6.34
CA LYS A 120 -2.69 25.28 5.17
C LYS A 120 -1.53 24.30 5.21
N ASP A 121 -1.02 23.97 6.39
CA ASP A 121 0.09 23.01 6.53
C ASP A 121 -0.39 21.59 6.26
N PHE A 122 -1.60 21.25 6.68
CA PHE A 122 -2.24 19.99 6.33
C PHE A 122 -2.42 19.87 4.80
N VAL A 123 -3.00 20.88 4.16
CA VAL A 123 -3.24 20.87 2.71
C VAL A 123 -1.94 20.69 1.95
N LYS A 124 -0.92 21.48 2.26
CA LYS A 124 0.39 21.39 1.59
C LYS A 124 1.05 20.01 1.76
N GLU A 125 1.00 19.44 2.96
CA GLU A 125 1.57 18.11 3.22
C GLU A 125 0.78 17.03 2.50
N TYR A 126 -0.57 17.11 2.51
CA TYR A 126 -1.45 16.19 1.80
C TYR A 126 -1.14 16.18 0.29
N GLU A 127 -1.17 17.35 -0.35
CA GLU A 127 -0.88 17.49 -1.79
C GLU A 127 0.51 16.94 -2.14
N SER A 128 1.53 17.27 -1.36
CA SER A 128 2.89 16.76 -1.55
C SER A 128 2.98 15.24 -1.40
N MET A 129 2.31 14.69 -0.39
CA MET A 129 2.25 13.26 -0.13
C MET A 129 1.54 12.53 -1.28
N GLN A 130 0.42 13.07 -1.78
CA GLN A 130 -0.32 12.51 -2.91
C GLN A 130 0.55 12.41 -4.17
N VAL A 131 1.29 13.46 -4.49
CA VAL A 131 2.22 13.44 -5.64
C VAL A 131 3.30 12.37 -5.45
N SER A 132 3.90 12.27 -4.26
CA SER A 132 4.94 11.29 -3.99
C SER A 132 4.40 9.86 -4.06
N ALA A 133 3.30 9.57 -3.37
CA ALA A 133 2.71 8.24 -3.30
C ALA A 133 2.28 7.74 -4.68
N HIS A 134 1.68 8.60 -5.50
CA HIS A 134 1.30 8.22 -6.86
C HIS A 134 2.48 8.03 -7.81
N LYS A 135 3.59 8.76 -7.64
CA LYS A 135 4.84 8.47 -8.37
C LYS A 135 5.37 7.08 -8.05
N ASP A 136 5.39 6.74 -6.77
CA ASP A 136 5.86 5.43 -6.29
C ASP A 136 4.93 4.32 -6.79
N ALA A 137 3.61 4.50 -6.71
CA ALA A 137 2.62 3.54 -7.20
C ALA A 137 2.71 3.34 -8.73
N VAL A 138 2.81 4.41 -9.52
CA VAL A 138 3.00 4.32 -10.98
C VAL A 138 4.26 3.52 -11.31
N SER A 139 5.40 3.81 -10.67
CA SER A 139 6.64 3.05 -10.85
C SER A 139 6.49 1.58 -10.48
N LEU A 140 5.84 1.28 -9.35
CA LEU A 140 5.61 -0.07 -8.88
C LEU A 140 4.76 -0.88 -9.87
N PHE A 141 3.62 -0.32 -10.28
CA PHE A 141 2.66 -0.97 -11.17
C PHE A 141 3.19 -1.10 -12.60
N GLU A 142 3.95 -0.14 -13.10
CA GLU A 142 4.62 -0.22 -14.40
C GLU A 142 5.62 -1.37 -14.44
N ARG A 143 6.51 -1.46 -13.44
CA ARG A 143 7.51 -2.52 -13.35
C ARG A 143 6.85 -3.90 -13.26
N TYR A 144 5.83 -4.05 -12.40
CA TYR A 144 5.15 -5.33 -12.23
C TYR A 144 4.28 -5.69 -13.45
N GLY A 145 3.54 -4.74 -14.00
CA GLY A 145 2.74 -4.94 -15.20
C GLY A 145 3.56 -5.33 -16.43
N LYS A 146 4.81 -4.89 -16.49
CA LYS A 146 5.74 -5.27 -17.57
C LYS A 146 6.36 -6.64 -17.35
N SER A 147 6.87 -6.94 -16.15
CA SER A 147 7.77 -8.07 -15.91
C SER A 147 7.44 -8.89 -14.66
N GLY A 148 6.26 -8.69 -14.04
CA GLY A 148 5.83 -9.44 -12.87
C GLY A 148 5.71 -10.94 -13.15
N GLU A 149 6.06 -11.76 -12.16
CA GLU A 149 6.13 -13.21 -12.28
C GLU A 149 4.76 -13.92 -12.24
N ASN A 150 3.76 -13.33 -11.55
CA ASN A 150 2.40 -13.86 -11.51
C ASN A 150 1.54 -13.26 -12.63
N ALA A 151 1.03 -14.09 -13.54
CA ALA A 151 0.32 -13.62 -14.73
C ALA A 151 -0.99 -12.86 -14.40
N ALA A 152 -1.77 -13.31 -13.42
CA ALA A 152 -3.03 -12.66 -13.05
C ALA A 152 -2.79 -11.28 -12.41
N LEU A 153 -1.78 -11.18 -11.55
CA LEU A 153 -1.41 -9.93 -10.88
C LEU A 153 -0.75 -8.96 -11.86
N LYS A 154 0.05 -9.48 -12.80
CA LYS A 154 0.65 -8.68 -13.88
C LYS A 154 -0.41 -8.04 -14.78
N ASP A 155 -1.43 -8.80 -15.19
CA ASP A 155 -2.56 -8.30 -15.97
C ASP A 155 -3.34 -7.23 -15.20
N TRP A 156 -3.64 -7.48 -13.91
CA TRP A 156 -4.31 -6.52 -13.05
C TRP A 156 -3.49 -5.23 -12.88
N ALA A 157 -2.19 -5.34 -12.62
CA ALA A 157 -1.31 -4.19 -12.51
C ALA A 157 -1.28 -3.34 -13.79
N GLY A 158 -1.20 -3.98 -14.94
CA GLY A 158 -1.26 -3.30 -16.24
C GLY A 158 -2.59 -2.59 -16.51
N LYS A 159 -3.71 -3.16 -16.06
CA LYS A 159 -5.06 -2.54 -16.18
C LYS A 159 -5.27 -1.39 -15.21
N THR A 160 -4.64 -1.45 -14.03
CA THR A 160 -4.75 -0.41 -12.99
C THR A 160 -3.83 0.79 -13.29
N LEU A 161 -2.69 0.57 -13.93
CA LEU A 161 -1.67 1.59 -14.20
C LEU A 161 -2.21 2.88 -14.83
N PRO A 162 -3.09 2.86 -15.87
CA PRO A 162 -3.63 4.09 -16.46
C PRO A 162 -4.39 4.96 -15.46
N HIS A 163 -5.12 4.36 -14.52
CA HIS A 163 -5.82 5.08 -13.46
C HIS A 163 -4.85 5.76 -12.49
N LEU A 164 -3.79 5.05 -12.08
CA LEU A 164 -2.75 5.63 -11.22
C LEU A 164 -2.01 6.79 -11.90
N GLN A 165 -1.77 6.70 -13.21
CA GLN A 165 -1.19 7.79 -13.99
C GLN A 165 -2.12 9.01 -14.06
N GLN A 166 -3.43 8.78 -14.18
CA GLN A 166 -4.43 9.85 -14.11
C GLN A 166 -4.46 10.50 -12.72
N HIS A 167 -4.44 9.71 -11.64
CA HIS A 167 -4.37 10.21 -10.28
C HIS A 167 -3.11 11.03 -10.04
N LEU A 168 -1.95 10.56 -10.51
CA LEU A 168 -0.71 11.34 -10.43
C LEU A 168 -0.84 12.71 -11.10
N LYS A 169 -1.44 12.76 -12.29
CA LYS A 169 -1.70 14.02 -12.98
C LYS A 169 -2.61 14.93 -12.16
N MET A 170 -3.70 14.40 -11.63
CA MET A 170 -4.63 15.15 -10.78
C MET A 170 -3.94 15.68 -9.51
N ALA A 171 -3.13 14.86 -8.83
CA ALA A 171 -2.35 15.27 -7.66
C ALA A 171 -1.34 16.39 -7.99
N GLN A 172 -0.67 16.29 -9.15
CA GLN A 172 0.25 17.33 -9.62
C GLN A 172 -0.47 18.65 -9.96
N ASP A 173 -1.69 18.59 -10.49
CA ASP A 173 -2.50 19.78 -10.79
C ASP A 173 -3.04 20.41 -9.49
N LEU A 174 -3.33 19.60 -8.48
CA LEU A 174 -3.79 20.04 -7.16
C LEU A 174 -2.68 20.80 -6.42
N ALA A 175 -1.43 20.35 -6.50
CA ALA A 175 -0.26 20.89 -5.80
C ALA A 175 0.36 22.15 -6.46
N LYS A 176 -0.26 22.72 -7.51
CA LYS A 176 0.15 24.00 -8.16
C LYS A 176 -0.45 25.21 -7.47
#